data_78a3127118485b017da5fb3de7e7cff7
#
_entry.id   78a3127118485b017da5fb3de7e7cff7
#
_cell.length_a   1.000
_cell.length_b   1.000
_cell.length_c   1.000
_cell.angle_alpha   90.00
_cell.angle_beta   90.00
_cell.angle_gamma   90.00
#
_symmetry.space_group_name_H-M   'P 1'
#
loop_
_entity.id
_entity.type
_entity.pdbx_description
1 polymer ?
#
loop_
_entity_poly.entity_id
_entity_poly.type
_entity_poly.pdbx_seq_one_letter_code
_entity_poly.pdbx_strand_id
1 'polypeptide(L)'
;MKQVPNFYRRNAAQGAVRRVLDKKRADPGETRETVEQIVSLCVAMAAVSVMEWDEEQRDEYLRCANCCIEDYNIRAAAHNDPRAAQRWLDSVVEGLRFILPADESLKRKAAREALIQKRMSSDRAWKLWAAALVAKKPNGMCIDRETAQRVLDEARDYYRDRFLPAVRFGDGYGMETLRRDAENVLGDAAQLALGAQTTVYSNRVW
;
A
#
# COMPACT_ATOMS: atom_id res chain seq x y z
N MET A 1 -3.95 -47.02 -29.35
CA MET A 1 -3.85 -45.80 -28.52
C MET A 1 -2.61 -45.03 -28.96
N LYS A 2 -2.76 -43.82 -29.51
CA LYS A 2 -1.61 -42.97 -29.89
C LYS A 2 -1.00 -42.39 -28.61
N GLN A 3 0.26 -42.72 -28.32
CA GLN A 3 0.99 -42.11 -27.19
C GLN A 3 1.20 -40.63 -27.47
N VAL A 4 0.71 -39.78 -26.56
CA VAL A 4 0.94 -38.33 -26.61
C VAL A 4 2.44 -38.09 -26.38
N PRO A 5 3.15 -37.35 -27.26
CA PRO A 5 4.57 -37.13 -27.14
C PRO A 5 4.93 -36.48 -25.78
N ASN A 6 6.04 -36.91 -25.18
CA ASN A 6 6.50 -36.43 -23.86
C ASN A 6 6.64 -34.90 -23.77
N PHE A 7 6.88 -34.25 -24.88
CA PHE A 7 6.95 -32.77 -24.99
C PHE A 7 5.63 -32.11 -24.57
N TYR A 8 4.48 -32.62 -24.99
CA TYR A 8 3.16 -32.06 -24.63
C TYR A 8 2.82 -32.27 -23.15
N ARG A 9 3.26 -33.42 -22.57
CA ARG A 9 3.08 -33.69 -21.13
C ARG A 9 3.89 -32.74 -20.26
N ARG A 10 5.14 -32.44 -20.65
CA ARG A 10 6.03 -31.52 -19.93
C ARG A 10 5.50 -30.08 -19.95
N ASN A 11 5.00 -29.63 -21.09
CA ASN A 11 4.41 -28.30 -21.23
C ASN A 11 3.07 -28.15 -20.48
N ALA A 12 2.26 -29.22 -20.43
CA ALA A 12 1.03 -29.23 -19.64
C ALA A 12 1.30 -29.17 -18.12
N ALA A 13 2.31 -29.90 -17.64
CA ALA A 13 2.72 -29.85 -16.24
C ALA A 13 3.32 -28.49 -15.86
N GLN A 14 4.18 -27.92 -16.71
CA GLN A 14 4.72 -26.57 -16.51
C GLN A 14 3.62 -25.50 -16.53
N GLY A 15 2.64 -25.66 -17.43
CA GLY A 15 1.48 -24.78 -17.49
C GLY A 15 0.55 -24.89 -16.26
N ALA A 16 0.45 -26.09 -15.66
CA ALA A 16 -0.31 -26.30 -14.43
C ALA A 16 0.42 -25.70 -13.22
N VAL A 17 1.73 -25.93 -13.09
CA VAL A 17 2.57 -25.32 -12.03
C VAL A 17 2.53 -23.80 -12.15
N ARG A 18 2.68 -23.26 -13.36
CA ARG A 18 2.62 -21.81 -13.59
C ARG A 18 1.25 -21.22 -13.23
N ARG A 19 0.15 -21.93 -13.53
CA ARG A 19 -1.22 -21.52 -13.12
C ARG A 19 -1.40 -21.53 -11.61
N VAL A 20 -0.83 -22.49 -10.89
CA VAL A 20 -0.88 -22.56 -9.42
C VAL A 20 -0.05 -21.43 -8.81
N LEU A 21 1.14 -21.14 -9.36
CA LEU A 21 1.98 -20.03 -8.94
C LEU A 21 1.34 -18.66 -9.26
N ASP A 22 0.76 -18.52 -10.46
CA ASP A 22 0.02 -17.31 -10.85
C ASP A 22 -1.22 -17.10 -9.97
N LYS A 23 -1.88 -18.18 -9.52
CA LYS A 23 -3.04 -18.13 -8.61
C LYS A 23 -2.63 -17.78 -7.17
N LYS A 24 -1.50 -18.29 -6.69
CA LYS A 24 -0.91 -17.88 -5.38
C LYS A 24 -0.41 -16.44 -5.40
N ARG A 25 0.17 -15.98 -6.52
CA ARG A 25 0.61 -14.58 -6.70
C ARG A 25 -0.54 -13.58 -6.86
N ALA A 26 -1.74 -14.07 -7.10
CA ALA A 26 -2.93 -13.26 -7.35
C ALA A 26 -3.95 -13.36 -6.22
N ASP A 27 -3.54 -13.66 -4.98
CA ASP A 27 -4.44 -13.48 -3.84
C ASP A 27 -4.64 -11.97 -3.62
N PRO A 28 -5.85 -11.44 -3.90
CA PRO A 28 -6.10 -10.01 -3.80
C PRO A 28 -5.92 -9.48 -2.36
N GLY A 29 -6.13 -10.35 -1.36
CA GLY A 29 -5.95 -10.02 0.05
C GLY A 29 -4.48 -9.84 0.41
N GLU A 30 -3.64 -10.85 0.10
CA GLU A 30 -2.20 -10.81 0.35
C GLU A 30 -1.51 -9.67 -0.42
N THR A 31 -1.90 -9.46 -1.68
CA THR A 31 -1.36 -8.35 -2.50
C THR A 31 -1.72 -7.00 -1.90
N ARG A 32 -2.93 -6.84 -1.37
CA ARG A 32 -3.39 -5.59 -0.76
C ARG A 32 -2.63 -5.31 0.52
N GLU A 33 -2.57 -6.27 1.43
CA GLU A 33 -1.86 -6.13 2.70
C GLU A 33 -0.39 -5.76 2.48
N THR A 34 0.28 -6.45 1.57
CA THR A 34 1.67 -6.15 1.21
C THR A 34 1.82 -4.72 0.68
N VAL A 35 0.91 -4.25 -0.18
CA VAL A 35 0.96 -2.89 -0.73
C VAL A 35 0.71 -1.84 0.35
N GLU A 36 -0.26 -2.07 1.23
CA GLU A 36 -0.56 -1.17 2.35
C GLU A 36 0.64 -1.07 3.30
N GLN A 37 1.29 -2.18 3.65
CA GLN A 37 2.51 -2.21 4.47
C GLN A 37 3.67 -1.44 3.83
N ILE A 38 3.90 -1.62 2.53
CA ILE A 38 4.95 -0.90 1.80
C ILE A 38 4.72 0.61 1.89
N VAL A 39 3.52 1.07 1.58
CA VAL A 39 3.20 2.49 1.60
C VAL A 39 3.28 3.06 3.02
N SER A 40 2.75 2.35 4.01
CA SER A 40 2.76 2.80 5.40
C SER A 40 4.19 3.03 5.91
N LEU A 41 5.09 2.07 5.69
CA LEU A 41 6.48 2.20 6.12
C LEU A 41 7.21 3.32 5.36
N CYS A 42 7.02 3.44 4.04
CA CYS A 42 7.65 4.50 3.26
C CYS A 42 7.22 5.89 3.76
N VAL A 43 5.91 6.10 3.97
CA VAL A 43 5.41 7.42 4.39
C VAL A 43 5.75 7.70 5.85
N ALA A 44 5.69 6.70 6.74
CA ALA A 44 6.08 6.88 8.14
C ALA A 44 7.55 7.27 8.28
N MET A 45 8.46 6.57 7.60
CA MET A 45 9.89 6.92 7.60
C MET A 45 10.14 8.32 7.05
N ALA A 46 9.53 8.65 5.91
CA ALA A 46 9.68 9.96 5.29
C ALA A 46 9.14 11.08 6.18
N ALA A 47 8.02 10.87 6.85
CA ALA A 47 7.45 11.85 7.77
C ALA A 47 8.41 12.16 8.92
N VAL A 48 8.97 11.13 9.57
CA VAL A 48 9.95 11.32 10.65
C VAL A 48 11.20 12.03 10.15
N SER A 49 11.73 11.63 8.98
CA SER A 49 12.95 12.20 8.42
C SER A 49 12.79 13.66 7.98
N VAL A 50 11.67 14.00 7.32
CA VAL A 50 11.42 15.36 6.80
C VAL A 50 11.05 16.33 7.91
N MET A 51 10.32 15.84 8.92
CA MET A 51 9.81 16.67 10.01
C MET A 51 10.76 16.74 11.20
N GLU A 52 11.81 15.91 11.22
CA GLU A 52 12.74 15.79 12.34
C GLU A 52 12.01 15.56 13.69
N TRP A 53 10.95 14.75 13.65
CA TRP A 53 10.09 14.48 14.80
C TRP A 53 10.83 13.70 15.90
N ASP A 54 10.55 14.08 17.14
CA ASP A 54 10.88 13.28 18.31
C ASP A 54 9.95 12.03 18.41
N GLU A 55 10.21 11.20 19.41
CA GLU A 55 9.45 9.97 19.62
C GLU A 55 7.96 10.21 19.87
N GLU A 56 7.61 11.26 20.62
CA GLU A 56 6.23 11.58 20.97
C GLU A 56 5.45 12.04 19.73
N GLN A 57 6.03 12.92 18.93
CA GLN A 57 5.44 13.42 17.69
C GLN A 57 5.30 12.30 16.64
N ARG A 58 6.31 11.44 16.52
CA ARG A 58 6.26 10.25 15.69
C ARG A 58 5.10 9.35 16.07
N ASP A 59 4.98 9.01 17.35
CA ASP A 59 3.94 8.13 17.87
C ASP A 59 2.54 8.75 17.76
N GLU A 60 2.44 10.09 17.92
CA GLU A 60 1.19 10.82 17.65
C GLU A 60 0.80 10.69 16.18
N TYR A 61 1.74 10.85 15.26
CA TYR A 61 1.47 10.68 13.82
C TYR A 61 0.97 9.27 13.48
N LEU A 62 1.62 8.24 13.99
CA LEU A 62 1.21 6.86 13.76
C LEU A 62 -0.19 6.57 14.34
N ARG A 63 -0.51 7.14 15.49
CA ARG A 63 -1.88 7.08 16.06
C ARG A 63 -2.89 7.81 15.16
N CYS A 64 -2.54 9.00 14.65
CA CYS A 64 -3.40 9.73 13.70
C CYS A 64 -3.64 8.92 12.41
N ALA A 65 -2.63 8.23 11.89
CA ALA A 65 -2.77 7.37 10.72
C ALA A 65 -3.75 6.22 10.97
N ASN A 66 -3.63 5.57 12.13
CA ASN A 66 -4.57 4.53 12.55
C ASN A 66 -6.00 5.07 12.67
N CYS A 67 -6.20 6.24 13.29
CA CYS A 67 -7.51 6.88 13.38
C CYS A 67 -8.09 7.21 11.98
N CYS A 68 -7.29 7.70 11.05
CA CYS A 68 -7.75 7.93 9.67
C CYS A 68 -8.19 6.63 8.96
N ILE A 69 -7.49 5.54 9.21
CA ILE A 69 -7.86 4.22 8.67
C ILE A 69 -9.18 3.73 9.28
N GLU A 70 -9.35 3.87 10.58
CA GLU A 70 -10.59 3.52 11.28
C GLU A 70 -11.77 4.37 10.80
N ASP A 71 -11.59 5.68 10.67
CA ASP A 71 -12.61 6.59 10.13
C ASP A 71 -13.03 6.21 8.72
N TYR A 72 -12.05 5.86 7.87
CA TYR A 72 -12.33 5.36 6.52
C TYR A 72 -13.17 4.07 6.57
N ASN A 73 -12.79 3.12 7.42
CA ASN A 73 -13.48 1.85 7.57
C ASN A 73 -14.91 2.03 8.10
N ILE A 74 -15.11 2.90 9.09
CA ILE A 74 -16.43 3.23 9.65
C ILE A 74 -17.31 3.84 8.55
N ARG A 75 -16.80 4.80 7.78
CA ARG A 75 -17.55 5.44 6.68
C ARG A 75 -17.90 4.47 5.57
N ALA A 76 -16.98 3.57 5.22
CA ALA A 76 -17.22 2.52 4.23
C ALA A 76 -18.33 1.56 4.67
N ALA A 77 -18.40 1.25 5.97
CA ALA A 77 -19.43 0.37 6.54
C ALA A 77 -20.81 1.06 6.67
N ALA A 78 -20.82 2.31 7.15
CA ALA A 78 -22.04 2.99 7.56
C ALA A 78 -22.96 3.38 6.40
N HIS A 79 -22.42 3.63 5.21
CA HIS A 79 -23.19 4.26 4.13
C HIS A 79 -23.75 3.30 3.08
N ASN A 80 -23.49 1.98 3.16
CA ASN A 80 -23.74 1.04 2.05
C ASN A 80 -23.23 1.56 0.68
N ASP A 81 -22.43 2.63 0.70
CA ASP A 81 -21.80 3.27 -0.45
C ASP A 81 -20.28 3.31 -0.25
N PRO A 82 -19.55 2.33 -0.77
CA PRO A 82 -18.09 2.28 -0.66
C PRO A 82 -17.40 3.54 -1.21
N ARG A 83 -18.09 4.27 -2.10
CA ARG A 83 -17.58 5.53 -2.67
C ARG A 83 -17.67 6.70 -1.69
N ALA A 84 -18.52 6.62 -0.66
CA ALA A 84 -18.64 7.70 0.32
C ALA A 84 -17.34 7.87 1.12
N ALA A 85 -16.73 6.77 1.56
CA ALA A 85 -15.44 6.81 2.25
C ALA A 85 -14.33 7.34 1.33
N GLN A 86 -14.33 6.94 0.05
CA GLN A 86 -13.36 7.44 -0.92
C GLN A 86 -13.54 8.94 -1.18
N ARG A 87 -14.77 9.44 -1.38
CA ARG A 87 -15.02 10.88 -1.54
C ARG A 87 -14.58 11.70 -0.34
N TRP A 88 -14.83 11.20 0.87
CA TRP A 88 -14.33 11.84 2.08
C TRP A 88 -12.80 11.92 2.06
N LEU A 89 -12.13 10.80 1.79
CA LEU A 89 -10.67 10.75 1.76
C LEU A 89 -10.11 11.70 0.70
N ASP A 90 -10.68 11.71 -0.51
CA ASP A 90 -10.28 12.61 -1.59
C ASP A 90 -10.43 14.09 -1.19
N SER A 91 -11.49 14.42 -0.43
CA SER A 91 -11.69 15.81 0.05
C SER A 91 -10.67 16.22 1.12
N VAL A 92 -10.24 15.30 1.98
CA VAL A 92 -9.21 15.58 3.01
C VAL A 92 -7.86 15.86 2.38
N VAL A 93 -7.49 15.09 1.37
CA VAL A 93 -6.18 15.17 0.70
C VAL A 93 -6.19 16.02 -0.57
N GLU A 94 -7.25 16.80 -0.80
CA GLU A 94 -7.38 17.66 -1.96
C GLU A 94 -6.14 18.57 -2.12
N GLY A 95 -5.62 18.67 -3.34
CA GLY A 95 -4.43 19.47 -3.66
C GLY A 95 -3.09 18.75 -3.43
N LEU A 96 -3.06 17.58 -2.80
CA LEU A 96 -1.88 16.74 -2.75
C LEU A 96 -1.76 15.88 -4.01
N ARG A 97 -0.52 15.64 -4.43
CA ARG A 97 -0.20 14.83 -5.62
C ARG A 97 0.30 13.46 -5.22
N PHE A 98 -0.31 12.43 -5.80
CA PHE A 98 0.05 11.03 -5.58
C PHE A 98 0.59 10.42 -6.86
N ILE A 99 1.63 9.58 -6.74
CA ILE A 99 2.14 8.83 -7.87
C ILE A 99 1.55 7.45 -7.82
N LEU A 100 0.72 7.17 -8.82
CA LEU A 100 0.20 5.84 -9.05
C LEU A 100 1.19 5.04 -9.91
N PRO A 101 1.29 3.71 -9.71
CA PRO A 101 2.07 2.85 -10.60
C PRO A 101 1.68 3.08 -12.06
N ALA A 102 2.68 3.10 -12.94
CA ALA A 102 2.46 3.29 -14.38
C ALA A 102 1.50 2.24 -14.97
N ASP A 103 0.77 2.64 -16.01
CA ASP A 103 -0.12 1.74 -16.73
C ASP A 103 0.70 0.71 -17.51
N GLU A 104 0.78 -0.50 -16.98
CA GLU A 104 1.27 -1.65 -17.74
C GLU A 104 0.12 -2.23 -18.54
N SER A 105 0.29 -2.30 -19.86
CA SER A 105 -0.65 -2.96 -20.75
C SER A 105 -0.57 -4.47 -20.56
N LEU A 106 -1.43 -5.02 -19.72
CA LEU A 106 -1.49 -6.45 -19.46
C LEU A 106 -2.52 -7.14 -20.34
N LYS A 107 -2.08 -8.15 -21.08
CA LYS A 107 -2.92 -8.89 -22.04
C LYS A 107 -3.90 -9.87 -21.38
N ARG A 108 -3.64 -10.29 -20.13
CA ARG A 108 -4.45 -11.29 -19.42
C ARG A 108 -5.41 -10.63 -18.45
N LYS A 109 -6.70 -11.05 -18.48
CA LYS A 109 -7.76 -10.52 -17.62
C LYS A 109 -7.40 -10.60 -16.13
N ALA A 110 -6.96 -11.77 -15.64
CA ALA A 110 -6.58 -11.95 -14.23
C ALA A 110 -5.41 -11.05 -13.80
N ALA A 111 -4.41 -10.88 -14.67
CA ALA A 111 -3.28 -9.97 -14.39
C ALA A 111 -3.74 -8.50 -14.36
N ARG A 112 -4.70 -8.13 -15.22
CA ARG A 112 -5.30 -6.79 -15.21
C ARG A 112 -6.11 -6.55 -13.94
N GLU A 113 -6.91 -7.49 -13.49
CA GLU A 113 -7.68 -7.39 -12.24
C GLU A 113 -6.75 -7.25 -11.02
N ALA A 114 -5.69 -8.06 -10.93
CA ALA A 114 -4.69 -7.93 -9.88
C ALA A 114 -3.98 -6.57 -9.89
N LEU A 115 -3.65 -6.04 -11.08
CA LEU A 115 -3.05 -4.71 -11.21
C LEU A 115 -4.02 -3.61 -10.76
N ILE A 116 -5.29 -3.69 -11.15
CA ILE A 116 -6.32 -2.74 -10.71
C ILE A 116 -6.43 -2.75 -9.18
N GLN A 117 -6.50 -3.92 -8.56
CA GLN A 117 -6.56 -4.05 -7.10
C GLN A 117 -5.31 -3.45 -6.43
N LYS A 118 -4.13 -3.75 -6.95
CA LYS A 118 -2.87 -3.18 -6.48
C LYS A 118 -2.88 -1.64 -6.54
N ARG A 119 -3.36 -1.06 -7.65
CA ARG A 119 -3.47 0.40 -7.83
C ARG A 119 -4.45 1.03 -6.85
N MET A 120 -5.63 0.44 -6.70
CA MET A 120 -6.64 0.93 -5.76
C MET A 120 -6.17 0.87 -4.32
N SER A 121 -5.49 -0.22 -3.93
CA SER A 121 -4.92 -0.37 -2.59
C SER A 121 -3.79 0.63 -2.36
N SER A 122 -2.92 0.84 -3.35
CA SER A 122 -1.84 1.83 -3.29
C SER A 122 -2.39 3.26 -3.17
N ASP A 123 -3.32 3.66 -4.05
CA ASP A 123 -3.95 5.00 -4.01
C ASP A 123 -4.57 5.28 -2.64
N ARG A 124 -5.36 4.32 -2.13
CA ARG A 124 -5.99 4.45 -0.82
C ARG A 124 -4.96 4.55 0.31
N ALA A 125 -3.94 3.70 0.33
CA ALA A 125 -2.92 3.72 1.36
C ALA A 125 -2.16 5.05 1.36
N TRP A 126 -1.70 5.54 0.22
CA TRP A 126 -1.06 6.85 0.11
C TRP A 126 -1.95 7.97 0.66
N LYS A 127 -3.23 8.00 0.29
CA LYS A 127 -4.18 9.01 0.74
C LYS A 127 -4.48 8.93 2.22
N LEU A 128 -4.59 7.73 2.81
CA LEU A 128 -4.83 7.58 4.25
C LEU A 128 -3.66 8.10 5.09
N TRP A 129 -2.45 7.77 4.71
CA TRP A 129 -1.25 8.25 5.38
C TRP A 129 -1.03 9.76 5.17
N ALA A 130 -1.36 10.29 4.00
CA ALA A 130 -1.37 11.71 3.74
C ALA A 130 -2.47 12.45 4.54
N ALA A 131 -3.65 11.85 4.67
CA ALA A 131 -4.73 12.42 5.49
C ALA A 131 -4.29 12.59 6.95
N ALA A 132 -3.52 11.66 7.51
CA ALA A 132 -2.98 11.77 8.86
C ALA A 132 -2.04 13.00 9.03
N LEU A 133 -1.38 13.45 7.96
CA LEU A 133 -0.58 14.66 7.99
C LEU A 133 -1.46 15.93 8.02
N VAL A 134 -2.43 16.03 7.11
CA VAL A 134 -3.14 17.28 6.82
C VAL A 134 -4.51 17.43 7.50
N ALA A 135 -5.10 16.35 8.00
CA ALA A 135 -6.39 16.41 8.67
C ALA A 135 -6.32 17.29 9.92
N LYS A 136 -7.45 17.91 10.26
CA LYS A 136 -7.57 18.69 11.49
C LYS A 136 -7.57 17.76 12.71
N LYS A 137 -6.93 18.21 13.80
CA LYS A 137 -7.01 17.48 15.09
C LYS A 137 -8.47 17.25 15.53
N PRO A 138 -8.80 16.11 16.16
CA PRO A 138 -7.88 15.10 16.70
C PRO A 138 -7.38 14.06 15.69
N ASN A 139 -7.91 14.01 14.48
CA ASN A 139 -7.69 12.90 13.55
C ASN A 139 -6.41 13.04 12.71
N GLY A 140 -5.69 14.15 12.81
CA GLY A 140 -4.45 14.38 12.04
C GLY A 140 -3.55 15.42 12.69
N MET A 141 -2.34 15.55 12.14
CA MET A 141 -1.29 16.46 12.64
C MET A 141 -1.54 17.93 12.26
N CYS A 142 -2.46 18.20 11.35
CA CYS A 142 -2.78 19.53 10.83
C CYS A 142 -1.56 20.24 10.20
N ILE A 143 -0.74 19.48 9.48
CA ILE A 143 0.44 20.00 8.77
C ILE A 143 -0.03 20.71 7.51
N ASP A 144 0.67 21.77 7.11
CA ASP A 144 0.40 22.45 5.84
C ASP A 144 0.65 21.53 4.63
N ARG A 145 -0.02 21.83 3.52
CA ARG A 145 -0.01 20.96 2.35
C ARG A 145 1.34 20.93 1.63
N GLU A 146 2.12 21.99 1.71
CA GLU A 146 3.44 22.04 1.09
C GLU A 146 4.40 21.09 1.81
N THR A 147 4.42 21.16 3.12
CA THR A 147 5.23 20.26 3.97
C THR A 147 4.76 18.80 3.84
N ALA A 148 3.44 18.56 3.84
CA ALA A 148 2.90 17.22 3.60
C ALA A 148 3.28 16.69 2.21
N GLN A 149 3.30 17.53 1.18
CA GLN A 149 3.77 17.13 -0.15
C GLN A 149 5.25 16.76 -0.16
N ARG A 150 6.10 17.47 0.60
CA ARG A 150 7.52 17.11 0.75
C ARG A 150 7.69 15.73 1.36
N VAL A 151 6.90 15.39 2.39
CA VAL A 151 6.89 14.04 2.98
C VAL A 151 6.51 12.99 1.94
N LEU A 152 5.47 13.24 1.15
CA LEU A 152 5.03 12.29 0.11
C LEU A 152 6.07 12.14 -1.02
N ASP A 153 6.74 13.23 -1.38
CA ASP A 153 7.80 13.21 -2.38
C ASP A 153 9.02 12.42 -1.88
N GLU A 154 9.43 12.59 -0.63
CA GLU A 154 10.51 11.80 -0.01
C GLU A 154 10.14 10.31 0.09
N ALA A 155 8.91 9.99 0.52
CA ALA A 155 8.44 8.60 0.57
C ALA A 155 8.42 7.94 -0.81
N ARG A 156 8.03 8.68 -1.84
CA ARG A 156 8.08 8.23 -3.24
C ARG A 156 9.51 7.96 -3.69
N ASP A 157 10.43 8.87 -3.37
CA ASP A 157 11.82 8.77 -3.78
C ASP A 157 12.50 7.57 -3.09
N TYR A 158 12.22 7.33 -1.80
CA TYR A 158 12.63 6.10 -1.12
C TYR A 158 12.06 4.85 -1.83
N TYR A 159 10.74 4.84 -2.14
CA TYR A 159 10.11 3.73 -2.85
C TYR A 159 10.77 3.44 -4.20
N ARG A 160 11.05 4.49 -4.99
CA ARG A 160 11.65 4.38 -6.33
C ARG A 160 13.13 3.96 -6.27
N ASP A 161 13.90 4.58 -5.40
CA ASP A 161 15.37 4.53 -5.46
C ASP A 161 15.97 3.48 -4.50
N ARG A 162 15.21 3.06 -3.49
CA ARG A 162 15.65 2.08 -2.49
C ARG A 162 14.85 0.79 -2.55
N PHE A 163 13.52 0.87 -2.44
CA PHE A 163 12.67 -0.33 -2.36
C PHE A 163 12.59 -1.07 -3.69
N LEU A 164 12.23 -0.40 -4.81
CA LEU A 164 12.10 -1.06 -6.11
C LEU A 164 13.40 -1.74 -6.60
N PRO A 165 14.60 -1.16 -6.44
CA PRO A 165 15.83 -1.86 -6.74
C PRO A 165 16.03 -3.12 -5.89
N ALA A 166 15.69 -3.08 -4.58
CA ALA A 166 15.79 -4.23 -3.70
C ALA A 166 14.85 -5.37 -4.13
N VAL A 167 13.64 -5.08 -4.56
CA VAL A 167 12.67 -6.07 -5.09
C VAL A 167 13.21 -6.83 -6.32
N ARG A 168 14.10 -6.22 -7.11
CA ARG A 168 14.73 -6.90 -8.26
C ARG A 168 15.58 -8.10 -7.86
N PHE A 169 16.08 -8.14 -6.62
CA PHE A 169 16.81 -9.30 -6.07
C PHE A 169 15.88 -10.35 -5.47
N GLY A 170 14.57 -10.07 -5.36
CA GLY A 170 13.50 -10.93 -4.87
C GLY A 170 12.51 -10.17 -4.01
N ASP A 171 11.23 -10.54 -4.08
CA ASP A 171 10.16 -9.86 -3.34
C ASP A 171 10.43 -9.89 -1.82
N GLY A 172 10.90 -11.03 -1.29
CA GLY A 172 11.28 -11.16 0.12
C GLY A 172 12.42 -10.24 0.53
N TYR A 173 13.45 -10.10 -0.31
CA TYR A 173 14.58 -9.21 -0.04
C TYR A 173 14.16 -7.74 -0.01
N GLY A 174 13.24 -7.34 -0.91
CA GLY A 174 12.67 -5.98 -0.89
C GLY A 174 11.96 -5.67 0.43
N MET A 175 11.10 -6.58 0.90
CA MET A 175 10.37 -6.40 2.16
C MET A 175 11.29 -6.44 3.39
N GLU A 176 12.29 -7.30 3.40
CA GLU A 176 13.29 -7.35 4.49
C GLU A 176 14.11 -6.06 4.55
N THR A 177 14.54 -5.54 3.40
CA THR A 177 15.24 -4.26 3.32
C THR A 177 14.38 -3.12 3.86
N LEU A 178 13.11 -3.05 3.44
CA LEU A 178 12.16 -2.03 3.89
C LEU A 178 11.93 -2.09 5.41
N ARG A 179 11.72 -3.28 5.97
CA ARG A 179 11.52 -3.47 7.41
C ARG A 179 12.74 -3.05 8.21
N ARG A 180 13.93 -3.47 7.81
CA ARG A 180 15.18 -3.08 8.46
C ARG A 180 15.40 -1.57 8.42
N ASP A 181 15.17 -0.94 7.27
CA ASP A 181 15.32 0.51 7.13
C ASP A 181 14.27 1.25 8.00
N ALA A 182 13.04 0.71 8.09
CA ALA A 182 12.00 1.23 8.97
C ALA A 182 12.34 1.06 10.47
N GLU A 183 12.87 -0.07 10.88
CA GLU A 183 13.35 -0.29 12.25
C GLU A 183 14.47 0.69 12.63
N ASN A 184 15.36 1.00 11.69
CA ASN A 184 16.42 1.98 11.91
C ASN A 184 15.90 3.42 12.11
N VAL A 185 14.80 3.80 11.42
CA VAL A 185 14.23 5.17 11.47
C VAL A 185 13.17 5.29 12.56
N LEU A 186 12.30 4.29 12.68
CA LEU A 186 11.12 4.31 13.55
C LEU A 186 11.35 3.58 14.88
N GLY A 187 12.38 2.74 14.99
CA GLY A 187 12.59 1.88 16.14
C GLY A 187 11.40 0.94 16.38
N ASP A 188 11.01 0.78 17.64
CA ASP A 188 9.87 -0.08 18.04
C ASP A 188 8.53 0.38 17.44
N ALA A 189 8.42 1.67 17.09
CA ALA A 189 7.22 2.23 16.46
C ALA A 189 6.97 1.71 15.03
N ALA A 190 7.95 1.05 14.39
CA ALA A 190 7.75 0.39 13.11
C ALA A 190 6.60 -0.62 13.14
N GLN A 191 6.36 -1.29 14.27
CA GLN A 191 5.25 -2.22 14.46
C GLN A 191 3.89 -1.51 14.44
N LEU A 192 3.81 -0.28 14.95
CA LEU A 192 2.59 0.53 14.90
C LEU A 192 2.22 0.90 13.46
N ALA A 193 3.20 1.17 12.61
CA ALA A 193 2.98 1.44 11.19
C ALA A 193 2.51 0.20 10.42
N LEU A 194 2.91 -1.00 10.84
CA LEU A 194 2.48 -2.27 10.24
C LEU A 194 1.10 -2.73 10.72
N GLY A 195 0.69 -2.34 11.92
CA GLY A 195 -0.59 -2.75 12.51
C GLY A 195 -1.82 -2.08 11.90
N ALA A 196 -1.64 -0.93 11.25
CA ALA A 196 -2.70 -0.16 10.64
C ALA A 196 -3.14 -0.75 9.29
N GLN A 197 -4.22 -1.52 9.28
CA GLN A 197 -4.76 -2.12 8.05
C GLN A 197 -6.19 -1.65 7.77
N THR A 198 -6.48 -1.40 6.47
CA THR A 198 -7.87 -1.21 6.08
C THR A 198 -8.62 -2.53 6.15
N THR A 199 -9.68 -2.60 6.95
CA THR A 199 -10.55 -3.77 6.95
C THR A 199 -11.23 -3.93 5.60
N VAL A 200 -11.25 -5.17 5.10
CA VAL A 200 -11.97 -5.52 3.86
C VAL A 200 -13.45 -5.56 4.19
N TYR A 201 -14.16 -4.49 3.95
CA TYR A 201 -15.58 -4.65 3.75
C TYR A 201 -15.80 -5.26 2.37
N SER A 202 -15.81 -6.58 2.44
CA SER A 202 -16.26 -7.56 1.46
C SER A 202 -16.13 -7.26 -0.02
N ASN A 203 -15.64 -8.23 -0.70
CA ASN A 203 -15.75 -8.59 -2.10
C ASN A 203 -17.18 -8.49 -2.69
N ARG A 204 -18.00 -7.56 -2.32
CA ARG A 204 -19.27 -7.31 -2.95
C ARG A 204 -19.17 -6.07 -3.81
N VAL A 205 -19.09 -6.37 -5.09
CA VAL A 205 -19.44 -5.50 -6.22
C VAL A 205 -18.43 -4.40 -6.54
N TRP A 206 -17.59 -4.76 -7.45
CA TRP A 206 -17.18 -3.86 -8.52
C TRP A 206 -17.50 -4.50 -9.87
#